data_652d57cffa204344c88f8e43bded5f8f
#
_entry.id   652d57cffa204344c88f8e43bded5f8f
#
_cell.length_a   1.000
_cell.length_b   1.000
_cell.length_c   1.000
_cell.angle_alpha   90.00
_cell.angle_beta   90.00
_cell.angle_gamma   90.00
#
_symmetry.space_group_name_H-M   'P 1'
#
loop_
_entity.id
_entity.type
_entity.pdbx_description
1 polymer ?
#
loop_
_entity_poly.entity_id
_entity_poly.type
_entity_poly.pdbx_seq_one_letter_code
_entity_poly.pdbx_strand_id
1 'polypeptide(L)'
;DTDTVRTLAKNMGVKADRNGVYQIGCGNIRPYYGEAVKLPYLYFPVIIKDVGVIRPEEKLPEADFYVLVCGGKWWEIDRTVNAAKILKSRGNVILLFNHMEKKARLKLPKVLSDIHYFFLPFFSNPFREDKAANTCYRDLWNDGTGETRWKRKKLSQRLRRSDAE
;
A
#
# COMPACT_ATOMS: atom_id res chain seq x y z
N ASP A 1 -13.58 -7.78 -0.13
CA ASP A 1 -14.84 -8.46 0.16
C ASP A 1 -16.01 -7.51 -0.12
N THR A 2 -16.90 -7.94 -1.01
CA THR A 2 -18.05 -7.16 -1.51
C THR A 2 -19.02 -6.81 -0.38
N ASP A 3 -19.23 -7.73 0.54
CA ASP A 3 -20.17 -7.57 1.64
C ASP A 3 -19.65 -6.60 2.70
N THR A 4 -18.34 -6.56 2.90
CA THR A 4 -17.71 -5.59 3.79
C THR A 4 -17.92 -4.16 3.31
N VAL A 5 -17.73 -3.90 2.01
CA VAL A 5 -17.95 -2.55 1.44
C VAL A 5 -19.41 -2.12 1.54
N ARG A 6 -20.34 -3.04 1.23
CA ARG A 6 -21.77 -2.77 1.35
C ARG A 6 -22.20 -2.51 2.80
N THR A 7 -21.69 -3.29 3.73
CA THR A 7 -21.97 -3.11 5.16
C THR A 7 -21.44 -1.77 5.66
N LEU A 8 -20.21 -1.42 5.28
CA LEU A 8 -19.61 -0.13 5.61
C LEU A 8 -20.46 1.03 5.07
N ALA A 9 -20.80 0.98 3.78
CA ALA A 9 -21.60 2.01 3.14
C ALA A 9 -22.98 2.17 3.80
N LYS A 10 -23.64 1.04 4.13
CA LYS A 10 -24.92 1.03 4.86
C LYS A 10 -24.80 1.71 6.23
N ASN A 11 -23.75 1.37 6.99
CA ASN A 11 -23.51 1.95 8.31
C ASN A 11 -23.22 3.46 8.25
N MET A 12 -22.65 3.93 7.15
CA MET A 12 -22.37 5.34 6.89
C MET A 12 -23.51 6.08 6.17
N GLY A 13 -24.63 5.41 5.87
CA GLY A 13 -25.74 6.00 5.15
C GLY A 13 -25.45 6.36 3.68
N VAL A 14 -24.40 5.79 3.10
CA VAL A 14 -23.95 6.08 1.73
C VAL A 14 -24.58 5.10 0.76
N LYS A 15 -25.10 5.63 -0.36
CA LYS A 15 -25.64 4.83 -1.47
C LYS A 15 -24.66 4.79 -2.63
N ALA A 16 -24.62 3.66 -3.34
CA ALA A 16 -23.87 3.56 -4.57
C ALA A 16 -24.48 4.43 -5.68
N ASP A 17 -23.63 4.97 -6.52
CA ASP A 17 -24.04 5.58 -7.77
C ASP A 17 -24.51 4.51 -8.79
N ARG A 18 -24.93 4.96 -10.00
CA ARG A 18 -25.34 4.07 -11.10
C ARG A 18 -24.27 3.10 -11.58
N ASN A 19 -22.98 3.35 -11.25
CA ASN A 19 -21.83 2.51 -11.59
C ASN A 19 -21.43 1.59 -10.45
N GLY A 20 -22.17 1.58 -9.34
CA GLY A 20 -21.86 0.80 -8.14
C GLY A 20 -20.70 1.37 -7.30
N VAL A 21 -20.40 2.66 -7.45
CA VAL A 21 -19.35 3.36 -6.70
C VAL A 21 -19.96 4.03 -5.48
N TYR A 22 -19.35 3.83 -4.32
CA TYR A 22 -19.70 4.48 -3.06
C TYR A 22 -18.69 5.60 -2.79
N GLN A 23 -19.17 6.81 -2.58
CA GLN A 23 -18.33 7.92 -2.14
C GLN A 23 -18.24 7.92 -0.61
N ILE A 24 -17.08 7.59 -0.07
CA ILE A 24 -16.85 7.52 1.38
C ILE A 24 -15.73 8.51 1.74
N GLY A 25 -16.11 9.60 2.41
CA GLY A 25 -15.19 10.70 2.67
C GLY A 25 -14.69 11.35 1.38
N CYS A 26 -13.37 11.42 1.21
CA CYS A 26 -12.73 11.92 -0.02
C CYS A 26 -12.43 10.80 -1.04
N GLY A 27 -12.79 9.54 -0.72
CA GLY A 27 -12.49 8.37 -1.56
C GLY A 27 -13.72 7.80 -2.27
N ASN A 28 -13.47 7.16 -3.41
CA ASN A 28 -14.45 6.39 -4.14
C ASN A 28 -14.12 4.91 -3.99
N ILE A 29 -15.06 4.13 -3.47
CA ILE A 29 -14.88 2.70 -3.24
C ILE A 29 -15.87 1.96 -4.12
N ARG A 30 -15.37 0.99 -4.88
CA ARG A 30 -16.18 0.09 -5.66
C ARG A 30 -15.87 -1.35 -5.28
N PRO A 31 -16.87 -2.15 -4.90
CA PRO A 31 -16.68 -3.58 -4.70
C PRO A 31 -16.21 -4.23 -6.00
N TYR A 32 -15.22 -5.10 -5.91
CA TYR A 32 -14.67 -5.82 -7.06
C TYR A 32 -15.48 -7.11 -7.31
N TYR A 33 -16.04 -7.24 -8.52
CA TYR A 33 -16.85 -8.39 -8.92
C TYR A 33 -16.15 -9.31 -9.95
N GLY A 34 -14.81 -9.33 -9.96
CA GLY A 34 -14.05 -10.10 -10.92
C GLY A 34 -13.68 -9.33 -12.20
N GLU A 35 -13.17 -10.06 -13.21
CA GLU A 35 -12.58 -9.48 -14.43
C GLU A 35 -13.58 -8.74 -15.36
N ALA A 36 -14.88 -8.96 -15.16
CA ALA A 36 -15.92 -8.40 -16.02
C ALA A 36 -16.08 -6.87 -15.94
N VAL A 37 -15.45 -6.25 -14.96
CA VAL A 37 -15.57 -4.79 -14.78
C VAL A 37 -14.33 -4.11 -15.33
N LYS A 38 -14.39 -3.72 -16.61
CA LYS A 38 -13.45 -2.74 -17.18
C LYS A 38 -13.68 -1.40 -16.48
N LEU A 39 -12.90 -1.13 -15.43
CA LEU A 39 -12.84 0.20 -14.86
C LEU A 39 -12.32 1.15 -15.93
N PRO A 40 -12.93 2.30 -16.13
CA PRO A 40 -12.32 3.35 -16.94
C PRO A 40 -11.11 3.90 -16.18
N TYR A 41 -9.96 3.24 -16.33
CA TYR A 41 -8.68 3.65 -15.73
C TYR A 41 -8.32 5.11 -16.02
N LEU A 42 -8.90 5.67 -17.08
CA LEU A 42 -8.69 7.05 -17.53
C LEU A 42 -9.26 8.12 -16.58
N TYR A 43 -10.14 7.75 -15.65
CA TYR A 43 -10.81 8.72 -14.77
C TYR A 43 -10.21 8.83 -13.36
N PHE A 44 -9.30 7.94 -13.00
CA PHE A 44 -8.73 7.91 -11.66
C PHE A 44 -7.20 7.99 -11.71
N PRO A 45 -6.60 9.04 -11.12
CA PRO A 45 -5.13 9.17 -11.07
C PRO A 45 -4.48 8.08 -10.23
N VAL A 46 -5.24 7.47 -9.31
CA VAL A 46 -4.79 6.40 -8.42
C VAL A 46 -5.88 5.35 -8.31
N ILE A 47 -5.51 4.10 -8.48
CA ILE A 47 -6.38 2.94 -8.27
C ILE A 47 -5.71 2.01 -7.27
N ILE A 48 -6.36 1.79 -6.14
CA ILE A 48 -5.92 0.83 -5.13
C ILE A 48 -6.78 -0.43 -5.29
N LYS A 49 -6.11 -1.57 -5.50
CA LYS A 49 -6.77 -2.88 -5.57
C LYS A 49 -6.44 -3.67 -4.30
N ASP A 50 -7.43 -3.92 -3.46
CA ASP A 50 -7.30 -4.86 -2.36
C ASP A 50 -7.46 -6.28 -2.90
N VAL A 51 -6.38 -7.04 -2.86
CA VAL A 51 -6.33 -8.43 -3.36
C VAL A 51 -6.46 -9.45 -2.23
N GLY A 52 -6.64 -8.98 -0.99
CA GLY A 52 -6.78 -9.86 0.17
C GLY A 52 -5.51 -10.62 0.52
N VAL A 53 -5.65 -11.89 0.86
CA VAL A 53 -4.52 -12.76 1.24
C VAL A 53 -3.88 -13.36 0.02
N ILE A 54 -2.57 -13.16 -0.12
CA ILE A 54 -1.78 -13.67 -1.26
C ILE A 54 -1.64 -15.19 -1.16
N ARG A 55 -2.00 -15.87 -2.25
CA ARG A 55 -1.80 -17.32 -2.43
C ARG A 55 -0.84 -17.57 -3.59
N PRO A 56 0.04 -18.58 -3.51
CA PRO A 56 1.04 -18.86 -4.56
C PRO A 56 0.44 -19.06 -5.96
N GLU A 57 -0.73 -19.69 -6.03
CA GLU A 57 -1.41 -20.06 -7.29
C GLU A 57 -2.24 -18.90 -7.87
N GLU A 58 -2.44 -17.82 -7.12
CA GLU A 58 -3.33 -16.74 -7.51
C GLU A 58 -2.68 -15.80 -8.52
N LYS A 59 -3.40 -15.53 -9.60
CA LYS A 59 -2.99 -14.53 -10.59
C LYS A 59 -3.23 -13.14 -10.03
N LEU A 60 -2.15 -12.50 -9.61
CA LEU A 60 -2.22 -11.13 -9.11
C LEU A 60 -2.41 -10.14 -10.25
N PRO A 61 -3.19 -9.06 -10.05
CA PRO A 61 -3.34 -8.00 -11.03
C PRO A 61 -1.99 -7.26 -11.24
N GLU A 62 -1.78 -6.74 -12.44
CA GLU A 62 -0.65 -5.84 -12.70
C GLU A 62 -0.81 -4.55 -11.90
N ALA A 63 0.31 -4.04 -11.39
CA ALA A 63 0.37 -2.81 -10.61
C ALA A 63 1.74 -2.14 -10.75
N ASP A 64 1.79 -0.82 -10.60
CA ASP A 64 3.04 -0.06 -10.59
C ASP A 64 3.91 -0.45 -9.39
N PHE A 65 3.27 -0.74 -8.28
CA PHE A 65 3.90 -1.32 -7.09
C PHE A 65 2.89 -2.07 -6.21
N TYR A 66 3.39 -2.97 -5.41
CA TYR A 66 2.61 -3.76 -4.45
C TYR A 66 2.91 -3.31 -3.04
N VAL A 67 1.87 -3.14 -2.24
CA VAL A 67 1.99 -2.91 -0.79
C VAL A 67 1.58 -4.17 -0.07
N LEU A 68 2.55 -4.83 0.56
CA LEU A 68 2.29 -5.99 1.42
C LEU A 68 2.06 -5.53 2.84
N VAL A 69 0.81 -5.57 3.28
CA VAL A 69 0.45 -5.30 4.68
C VAL A 69 0.77 -6.53 5.52
N CYS A 70 1.62 -6.36 6.51
CA CYS A 70 2.13 -7.45 7.33
C CYS A 70 2.12 -7.09 8.82
N GLY A 71 2.10 -8.11 9.66
CA GLY A 71 2.30 -7.97 11.10
C GLY A 71 3.78 -8.07 11.48
N GLY A 72 4.09 -7.59 12.67
CA GLY A 72 5.47 -7.58 13.19
C GLY A 72 5.80 -8.68 14.17
N LYS A 73 4.90 -9.63 14.37
CA LYS A 73 5.12 -10.74 15.29
C LYS A 73 6.02 -11.80 14.65
N TRP A 74 6.88 -12.43 15.43
CA TRP A 74 7.88 -13.37 14.93
C TRP A 74 7.27 -14.53 14.11
N TRP A 75 6.07 -15.00 14.45
CA TRP A 75 5.36 -16.06 13.70
C TRP A 75 4.71 -15.60 12.41
N GLU A 76 4.64 -14.28 12.17
CA GLU A 76 4.10 -13.68 10.93
C GLU A 76 5.22 -13.42 9.91
N ILE A 77 6.48 -13.38 10.37
CA ILE A 77 7.63 -13.04 9.52
C ILE A 77 7.81 -14.04 8.38
N ASP A 78 7.68 -15.35 8.64
CA ASP A 78 7.82 -16.36 7.58
C ASP A 78 6.77 -16.22 6.48
N ARG A 79 5.54 -15.90 6.86
CA ARG A 79 4.48 -15.60 5.90
C ARG A 79 4.79 -14.34 5.09
N THR A 80 5.30 -13.31 5.75
CA THR A 80 5.75 -12.07 5.10
C THR A 80 6.87 -12.35 4.10
N VAL A 81 7.86 -13.16 4.47
CA VAL A 81 8.97 -13.55 3.59
C VAL A 81 8.44 -14.26 2.33
N ASN A 82 7.56 -15.23 2.50
CA ASN A 82 7.02 -15.99 1.38
C ASN A 82 6.16 -15.11 0.45
N ALA A 83 5.28 -14.29 1.00
CA ALA A 83 4.47 -13.36 0.23
C ALA A 83 5.34 -12.31 -0.49
N ALA A 84 6.34 -11.76 0.18
CA ALA A 84 7.26 -10.79 -0.41
C ALA A 84 8.06 -11.39 -1.59
N LYS A 85 8.51 -12.66 -1.51
CA LYS A 85 9.16 -13.35 -2.62
C LYS A 85 8.25 -13.47 -3.84
N ILE A 86 6.99 -13.85 -3.64
CA ILE A 86 5.98 -13.95 -4.71
C ILE A 86 5.78 -12.59 -5.37
N LEU A 87 5.57 -11.53 -4.59
CA LEU A 87 5.35 -10.19 -5.11
C LEU A 87 6.59 -9.63 -5.82
N LYS A 88 7.79 -9.87 -5.26
CA LYS A 88 9.05 -9.37 -5.83
C LYS A 88 9.34 -9.92 -7.23
N SER A 89 8.88 -11.14 -7.53
CA SER A 89 8.95 -11.69 -8.89
C SER A 89 8.01 -11.00 -9.88
N ARG A 90 7.05 -10.19 -9.39
CA ARG A 90 6.04 -9.50 -10.19
C ARG A 90 6.32 -8.00 -10.35
N GLY A 91 7.02 -7.38 -9.41
CA GLY A 91 7.33 -5.96 -9.49
C GLY A 91 7.88 -5.37 -8.22
N ASN A 92 7.77 -4.05 -8.11
CA ASN A 92 8.23 -3.31 -6.94
C ASN A 92 7.34 -3.61 -5.73
N VAL A 93 7.96 -3.91 -4.59
CA VAL A 93 7.27 -4.28 -3.35
C VAL A 93 7.67 -3.36 -2.22
N ILE A 94 6.70 -2.95 -1.43
CA ILE A 94 6.87 -2.20 -0.19
C ILE A 94 6.19 -2.96 0.94
N LEU A 95 6.86 -3.10 2.08
CA LEU A 95 6.27 -3.71 3.26
C LEU A 95 5.64 -2.62 4.14
N LEU A 96 4.40 -2.83 4.56
CA LEU A 96 3.72 -1.96 5.52
C LEU A 96 3.40 -2.77 6.77
N PHE A 97 4.21 -2.58 7.82
CA PHE A 97 3.98 -3.20 9.12
C PHE A 97 2.87 -2.47 9.85
N ASN A 98 1.71 -3.12 9.95
CA ASN A 98 0.53 -2.54 10.57
C ASN A 98 0.56 -2.72 12.10
N HIS A 99 0.02 -1.73 12.82
CA HIS A 99 -0.08 -1.69 14.28
C HIS A 99 1.27 -1.79 15.01
N MET A 100 2.32 -1.21 14.45
CA MET A 100 3.65 -1.21 15.05
C MET A 100 4.10 0.18 15.45
N GLU A 101 4.69 0.28 16.62
CA GLU A 101 5.39 1.49 17.02
C GLU A 101 6.72 1.64 16.26
N LYS A 102 7.07 2.88 15.87
CA LYS A 102 8.36 3.19 15.21
C LYS A 102 9.60 2.70 15.97
N LYS A 103 9.47 2.52 17.29
CA LYS A 103 10.55 2.05 18.17
C LYS A 103 10.71 0.54 18.20
N ALA A 104 9.77 -0.21 17.63
CA ALA A 104 9.88 -1.66 17.58
C ALA A 104 11.10 -2.05 16.73
N ARG A 105 12.10 -2.64 17.36
CA ARG A 105 13.29 -3.18 16.67
C ARG A 105 12.91 -4.49 15.99
N LEU A 106 12.33 -4.39 14.81
CA LEU A 106 12.04 -5.55 14.00
C LEU A 106 13.33 -6.06 13.38
N LYS A 107 13.74 -7.28 13.74
CA LYS A 107 14.85 -7.95 13.07
C LYS A 107 14.31 -8.64 11.81
N LEU A 108 14.38 -7.93 10.71
CA LEU A 108 14.01 -8.52 9.42
C LEU A 108 15.06 -9.52 8.95
N PRO A 109 14.64 -10.66 8.38
CA PRO A 109 15.54 -11.58 7.70
C PRO A 109 16.29 -10.88 6.55
N LYS A 110 17.56 -11.29 6.33
CA LYS A 110 18.39 -10.72 5.25
C LYS A 110 17.73 -10.73 3.88
N VAL A 111 16.86 -11.69 3.61
CA VAL A 111 16.12 -11.81 2.34
C VAL A 111 15.15 -10.63 2.09
N LEU A 112 14.78 -9.89 3.13
CA LEU A 112 13.93 -8.69 3.05
C LEU A 112 14.73 -7.38 3.15
N SER A 113 16.06 -7.43 3.28
CA SER A 113 16.91 -6.26 3.54
C SER A 113 16.92 -5.24 2.39
N ASP A 114 16.58 -5.64 1.19
CA ASP A 114 16.51 -4.81 -0.01
C ASP A 114 15.09 -4.30 -0.33
N ILE A 115 14.11 -4.65 0.51
CA ILE A 115 12.73 -4.19 0.38
C ILE A 115 12.51 -3.02 1.33
N HIS A 116 11.97 -1.94 0.82
CA HIS A 116 11.60 -0.79 1.65
C HIS A 116 10.42 -1.14 2.55
N TYR A 117 10.43 -0.62 3.76
CA TYR A 117 9.37 -0.88 4.72
C TYR A 117 8.98 0.35 5.52
N PHE A 118 7.72 0.38 5.92
CA PHE A 118 7.11 1.42 6.74
C PHE A 118 6.37 0.82 7.92
N PHE A 119 6.25 1.60 8.98
CA PHE A 119 5.48 1.25 10.16
C PHE A 119 4.25 2.13 10.25
N LEU A 120 3.09 1.50 10.26
CA LEU A 120 1.82 2.17 10.51
C LEU A 120 1.45 1.99 11.98
N PRO A 121 1.41 3.08 12.76
CA PRO A 121 1.04 3.00 14.17
C PRO A 121 -0.43 2.57 14.32
N PHE A 122 -0.76 2.07 15.51
CA PHE A 122 -2.16 1.83 15.84
C PHE A 122 -2.91 3.16 15.97
N PHE A 123 -4.08 3.22 15.37
CA PHE A 123 -5.05 4.32 15.57
C PHE A 123 -6.45 3.70 15.69
N SER A 124 -7.20 4.20 16.67
CA SER A 124 -8.48 3.60 17.08
C SER A 124 -9.61 3.82 16.08
N ASN A 125 -9.50 4.85 15.24
CA ASN A 125 -10.53 5.19 14.27
C ASN A 125 -9.90 5.40 12.87
N PRO A 126 -10.02 4.43 11.96
CA PRO A 126 -9.43 4.51 10.62
C PRO A 126 -10.07 5.56 9.71
N PHE A 127 -11.22 6.10 10.09
CA PHE A 127 -11.94 7.14 9.34
C PHE A 127 -11.66 8.55 9.85
N ARG A 128 -10.86 8.68 10.91
CA ARG A 128 -10.44 9.97 11.45
C ARG A 128 -9.03 10.29 10.96
N GLU A 129 -8.81 11.55 10.66
CA GLU A 129 -7.49 12.01 10.26
C GLU A 129 -6.47 11.79 11.39
N ASP A 130 -5.36 11.12 11.05
CA ASP A 130 -4.21 10.90 11.92
C ASP A 130 -2.94 11.36 11.20
N LYS A 131 -2.21 12.29 11.82
CA LYS A 131 -1.00 12.88 11.21
C LYS A 131 0.13 11.88 11.00
N ALA A 132 0.30 10.91 11.90
CA ALA A 132 1.35 9.91 11.76
C ALA A 132 1.03 8.91 10.65
N ALA A 133 -0.24 8.47 10.55
CA ALA A 133 -0.73 7.64 9.47
C ALA A 133 -0.60 8.35 8.11
N ASN A 134 -1.06 9.61 8.02
CA ASN A 134 -0.96 10.41 6.79
C ASN A 134 0.49 10.60 6.34
N THR A 135 1.42 10.81 7.29
CA THR A 135 2.85 10.88 6.97
C THR A 135 3.36 9.56 6.44
N CYS A 136 3.01 8.44 7.08
CA CYS A 136 3.40 7.10 6.64
C CYS A 136 2.89 6.80 5.23
N TYR A 137 1.63 7.08 4.93
CA TYR A 137 1.04 6.87 3.60
C TYR A 137 1.67 7.75 2.53
N ARG A 138 1.96 9.01 2.83
CA ARG A 138 2.65 9.90 1.90
C ARG A 138 4.07 9.41 1.60
N ASP A 139 4.81 8.99 2.61
CA ASP A 139 6.18 8.51 2.42
C ASP A 139 6.20 7.18 1.65
N LEU A 140 5.26 6.28 1.94
CA LEU A 140 5.05 5.03 1.20
C LEU A 140 4.70 5.31 -0.27
N TRP A 141 3.79 6.25 -0.53
CA TRP A 141 3.42 6.66 -1.88
C TRP A 141 4.60 7.19 -2.68
N ASN A 142 5.34 8.13 -2.10
CA ASN A 142 6.52 8.74 -2.74
C ASN A 142 7.60 7.70 -3.04
N ASP A 143 7.74 6.67 -2.21
CA ASP A 143 8.68 5.58 -2.41
C ASP A 143 8.21 4.64 -3.54
N GLY A 144 6.94 4.25 -3.53
CA GLY A 144 6.32 3.39 -4.54
C GLY A 144 6.34 3.99 -5.94
N THR A 145 6.06 5.28 -6.06
CA THR A 145 6.09 6.02 -7.33
C THR A 145 7.52 6.41 -7.78
N GLY A 146 8.52 6.20 -6.92
CA GLY A 146 9.91 6.56 -7.22
C GLY A 146 10.23 8.05 -7.06
N GLU A 147 9.30 8.88 -6.56
CA GLU A 147 9.54 10.31 -6.38
C GLU A 147 10.69 10.61 -5.43
N THR A 148 10.87 9.80 -4.39
CA THR A 148 12.02 9.89 -3.47
C THR A 148 13.34 9.54 -4.15
N ARG A 149 13.35 8.58 -5.07
CA ARG A 149 14.54 8.23 -5.88
C ARG A 149 14.99 9.40 -6.76
N TRP A 150 14.02 10.13 -7.34
CA TRP A 150 14.30 11.30 -8.19
C TRP A 150 14.91 12.46 -7.39
N LYS A 151 14.36 12.74 -6.21
CA LYS A 151 14.88 13.79 -5.31
C LYS A 151 16.28 13.45 -4.80
N ARG A 152 16.54 12.20 -4.39
CA ARG A 152 17.88 11.76 -3.95
C ARG A 152 18.90 11.77 -5.09
N LYS A 153 18.53 11.38 -6.30
CA LYS A 153 19.41 11.41 -7.48
C LYS A 153 19.78 12.85 -7.87
N LYS A 154 18.83 13.79 -7.82
CA LYS A 154 19.11 15.22 -8.04
C LYS A 154 20.00 15.83 -6.95
N LEU A 155 19.81 15.45 -5.70
CA LEU A 155 20.64 15.94 -4.59
C LEU A 155 22.07 15.43 -4.69
N SER A 156 22.27 14.14 -4.96
CA SER A 156 23.61 13.54 -5.12
C SER A 156 24.35 14.09 -6.36
N GLN A 157 23.65 14.43 -7.43
CA GLN A 157 24.23 15.08 -8.60
C GLN A 157 24.61 16.55 -8.32
N ARG A 158 23.84 17.27 -7.48
CA ARG A 158 24.19 18.64 -7.05
C ARG A 158 25.41 18.65 -6.14
N LEU A 159 25.48 17.74 -5.17
CA LEU A 159 26.64 17.63 -4.28
C LEU A 159 27.92 17.28 -5.03
N ARG A 160 27.87 16.36 -6.01
CA ARG A 160 29.05 16.03 -6.84
C ARG A 160 29.52 17.18 -7.76
N ARG A 161 28.66 18.15 -8.06
CA ARG A 161 29.04 19.34 -8.84
C ARG A 161 29.61 20.45 -7.99
N SER A 162 29.23 20.55 -6.72
CA SER A 162 29.83 21.53 -5.77
C SER A 162 31.21 21.12 -5.27
N ASP A 163 31.59 19.83 -5.37
CA ASP A 163 32.90 19.32 -4.99
C ASP A 163 33.91 19.35 -6.17
N ALA A 164 33.46 19.80 -7.36
CA ALA A 164 34.24 19.83 -8.59
C ALA A 164 34.58 21.28 -9.06
N GLU A 165 34.15 22.30 -8.30
CA GLU A 165 34.50 23.71 -8.43
C GLU A 165 35.43 24.13 -7.27
#